data_9ec5d3dfbd491bd5909aee5cd1b07745
#
_entry.id   9ec5d3dfbd491bd5909aee5cd1b07745
#
_cell.length_a   1.000
_cell.length_b   1.000
_cell.length_c   1.000
_cell.angle_alpha   90.00
_cell.angle_beta   90.00
_cell.angle_gamma   90.00
#
_symmetry.space_group_name_H-M   'P 1'
#
loop_
_entity.id
_entity.type
_entity.pdbx_description
1 polymer ?
#
loop_
_entity_poly.entity_id
_entity_poly.type
_entity_poly.pdbx_seq_one_letter_code
_entity_poly.pdbx_strand_id
1 'polypeptide(L)'
;MKLIQDPSKLKTKIEPTPFTQEEIDEISVTLLQELKKHGGIGLSANQIGINKRACVINVKEPLVLINPRVAEVSEESVVYVEQCLSMPKTMRKPVQTVRFKTITVECDNLGTVIFSPDSKEEWKTSEEFYNDEGMLECVVAQHEIDHLEGRLITDRRYTQTITRGKKYGRNERVMVKLADGSTEFMKYKKAEPLLSQGAEIL
;
A
#
# COMPACT_ATOMS: atom_id res chain seq x y z
N MET A 1 -2.57 0.69 -26.21
CA MET A 1 -3.29 -0.53 -25.74
C MET A 1 -4.49 -0.13 -24.87
N LYS A 2 -5.40 -1.07 -24.55
CA LYS A 2 -6.54 -0.78 -23.65
C LYS A 2 -6.18 -1.24 -22.25
N LEU A 3 -6.45 -0.39 -21.25
CA LEU A 3 -6.29 -0.79 -19.85
C LEU A 3 -7.28 -1.91 -19.47
N ILE A 4 -6.78 -2.90 -18.78
CA ILE A 4 -7.58 -3.95 -18.15
C ILE A 4 -8.23 -3.33 -16.91
N GLN A 5 -9.57 -3.23 -16.95
CA GLN A 5 -10.39 -2.68 -15.86
C GLN A 5 -11.21 -3.77 -15.14
N ASP A 6 -10.90 -5.02 -15.40
CA ASP A 6 -11.46 -6.17 -14.72
C ASP A 6 -10.48 -6.63 -13.64
N PRO A 7 -10.78 -6.39 -12.35
CA PRO A 7 -9.88 -6.75 -11.26
C PRO A 7 -9.54 -8.24 -11.20
N SER A 8 -10.44 -9.10 -11.65
CA SER A 8 -10.22 -10.56 -11.64
C SER A 8 -9.07 -10.98 -12.55
N LYS A 9 -8.88 -10.27 -13.67
CA LYS A 9 -7.80 -10.52 -14.63
C LYS A 9 -6.42 -10.07 -14.15
N LEU A 10 -6.39 -9.21 -13.13
CA LEU A 10 -5.15 -8.68 -12.56
C LEU A 10 -4.73 -9.42 -11.27
N LYS A 11 -5.52 -10.38 -10.83
CA LYS A 11 -5.20 -11.19 -9.63
C LYS A 11 -4.31 -12.40 -9.89
N THR A 12 -3.66 -12.43 -11.05
CA THR A 12 -2.69 -13.48 -11.40
C THR A 12 -1.28 -12.95 -11.25
N LYS A 13 -0.45 -13.65 -10.49
CA LYS A 13 0.98 -13.33 -10.38
C LYS A 13 1.65 -13.55 -11.74
N ILE A 14 2.50 -12.61 -12.11
CA ILE A 14 3.33 -12.70 -13.31
C ILE A 14 4.71 -13.22 -12.90
N GLU A 15 5.04 -14.42 -13.32
CA GLU A 15 6.33 -15.03 -13.01
C GLU A 15 7.46 -14.36 -13.82
N PRO A 16 8.68 -14.27 -13.26
CA PRO A 16 9.81 -13.71 -13.96
C PRO A 16 10.18 -14.62 -15.15
N THR A 17 10.52 -13.99 -16.27
CA THR A 17 11.00 -14.66 -17.48
C THR A 17 12.24 -13.93 -17.98
N PRO A 18 13.22 -14.61 -18.60
CA PRO A 18 14.34 -13.93 -19.22
C PRO A 18 13.87 -12.89 -20.27
N PHE A 19 14.62 -11.80 -20.35
CA PHE A 19 14.44 -10.77 -21.36
C PHE A 19 15.73 -10.63 -22.16
N THR A 20 15.62 -10.48 -23.48
CA THR A 20 16.74 -9.98 -24.28
C THR A 20 16.82 -8.46 -24.17
N GLN A 21 17.94 -7.86 -24.56
CA GLN A 21 18.09 -6.41 -24.56
C GLN A 21 17.04 -5.74 -25.46
N GLU A 22 16.76 -6.32 -26.61
CA GLU A 22 15.74 -5.84 -27.54
C GLU A 22 14.33 -5.84 -26.89
N GLU A 23 13.96 -6.92 -26.18
CA GLU A 23 12.69 -6.99 -25.44
C GLU A 23 12.62 -5.96 -24.31
N ILE A 24 13.75 -5.65 -23.65
CA ILE A 24 13.82 -4.60 -22.61
C ILE A 24 13.55 -3.23 -23.24
N ASP A 25 14.17 -2.96 -24.38
CA ASP A 25 14.02 -1.68 -25.07
C ASP A 25 12.58 -1.49 -25.58
N GLU A 26 12.00 -2.52 -26.20
CA GLU A 26 10.62 -2.51 -26.69
C GLU A 26 9.59 -2.32 -25.59
N ILE A 27 9.72 -3.08 -24.47
CA ILE A 27 8.76 -2.98 -23.38
C ILE A 27 8.89 -1.65 -22.64
N SER A 28 10.10 -1.10 -22.53
CA SER A 28 10.35 0.21 -21.93
C SER A 28 9.65 1.32 -22.71
N VAL A 29 9.83 1.35 -24.02
CA VAL A 29 9.14 2.31 -24.91
C VAL A 29 7.63 2.14 -24.80
N THR A 30 7.14 0.91 -24.83
CA THR A 30 5.71 0.59 -24.76
C THR A 30 5.08 1.07 -23.47
N LEU A 31 5.71 0.77 -22.32
CA LEU A 31 5.21 1.16 -21.01
C LEU A 31 5.17 2.69 -20.85
N LEU A 32 6.20 3.39 -21.29
CA LEU A 32 6.27 4.85 -21.23
C LEU A 32 5.21 5.51 -22.13
N GLN A 33 5.00 5.00 -23.34
CA GLN A 33 3.99 5.52 -24.24
C GLN A 33 2.57 5.29 -23.72
N GLU A 34 2.29 4.09 -23.22
CA GLU A 34 0.97 3.77 -22.67
C GLU A 34 0.71 4.51 -21.35
N LEU A 35 1.73 4.67 -20.48
CA LEU A 35 1.62 5.49 -19.28
C LEU A 35 1.22 6.93 -19.62
N LYS A 36 1.93 7.55 -20.56
CA LYS A 36 1.62 8.91 -21.04
C LYS A 36 0.20 9.02 -21.60
N LYS A 37 -0.25 8.03 -22.35
CA LYS A 37 -1.59 7.98 -22.95
C LYS A 37 -2.71 7.85 -21.89
N HIS A 38 -2.47 7.10 -20.84
CA HIS A 38 -3.47 6.84 -19.80
C HIS A 38 -3.44 7.85 -18.65
N GLY A 39 -2.39 8.69 -18.56
CA GLY A 39 -2.28 9.77 -17.59
C GLY A 39 -2.07 9.26 -16.15
N GLY A 40 -0.99 8.55 -15.91
CA GLY A 40 -0.60 8.06 -14.59
C GLY A 40 0.86 8.37 -14.28
N ILE A 41 1.30 7.94 -13.10
CA ILE A 41 2.69 8.03 -12.62
C ILE A 41 3.33 6.65 -12.41
N GLY A 42 2.60 5.59 -12.72
CA GLY A 42 3.07 4.20 -12.73
C GLY A 42 2.19 3.35 -13.62
N LEU A 43 2.75 2.27 -14.19
CA LEU A 43 2.05 1.30 -15.02
C LEU A 43 2.79 -0.03 -15.07
N SER A 44 2.07 -1.12 -14.82
CA SER A 44 2.58 -2.47 -14.96
C SER A 44 2.15 -3.10 -16.28
N ALA A 45 2.98 -3.97 -16.84
CA ALA A 45 2.75 -4.59 -18.15
C ALA A 45 1.44 -5.38 -18.20
N ASN A 46 1.07 -6.09 -17.15
CA ASN A 46 -0.17 -6.84 -17.07
C ASN A 46 -1.43 -5.95 -17.10
N GLN A 47 -1.36 -4.69 -16.69
CA GLN A 47 -2.48 -3.74 -16.77
C GLN A 47 -2.85 -3.40 -18.22
N ILE A 48 -1.94 -3.57 -19.16
CA ILE A 48 -2.16 -3.36 -20.60
C ILE A 48 -2.19 -4.68 -21.40
N GLY A 49 -2.28 -5.82 -20.71
CA GLY A 49 -2.44 -7.14 -21.32
C GLY A 49 -1.13 -7.80 -21.77
N ILE A 50 0.02 -7.27 -21.37
CA ILE A 50 1.32 -7.89 -21.64
C ILE A 50 1.68 -8.81 -20.46
N ASN A 51 1.81 -10.11 -20.73
CA ASN A 51 2.16 -11.11 -19.73
C ASN A 51 3.69 -11.21 -19.56
N LYS A 52 4.31 -10.09 -19.16
CA LYS A 52 5.73 -9.96 -18.84
C LYS A 52 5.86 -9.24 -17.51
N ARG A 53 6.84 -9.64 -16.70
CA ARG A 53 7.07 -9.04 -15.38
C ARG A 53 7.90 -7.77 -15.53
N ALA A 54 7.24 -6.67 -15.86
CA ALA A 54 7.85 -5.36 -16.01
C ALA A 54 6.88 -4.26 -15.59
N CYS A 55 7.40 -3.15 -15.09
CA CYS A 55 6.62 -1.96 -14.77
C CYS A 55 7.45 -0.68 -14.97
N VAL A 56 6.76 0.44 -15.07
CA VAL A 56 7.35 1.78 -15.12
C VAL A 56 6.86 2.62 -13.97
N ILE A 57 7.77 3.38 -13.37
CA ILE A 57 7.55 4.39 -12.35
C ILE A 57 7.99 5.72 -12.95
N ASN A 58 7.18 6.76 -12.84
CA ASN A 58 7.46 8.08 -13.42
C ASN A 58 7.05 9.19 -12.44
N VAL A 59 7.79 9.29 -11.36
CA VAL A 59 7.62 10.34 -10.34
C VAL A 59 8.70 11.38 -10.51
N LYS A 60 9.96 11.05 -10.29
CA LYS A 60 11.12 11.90 -10.52
C LYS A 60 11.58 11.78 -11.98
N GLU A 61 12.24 10.70 -12.29
CA GLU A 61 12.67 10.34 -13.63
C GLU A 61 12.03 8.99 -14.01
N PRO A 62 11.70 8.78 -15.29
CA PRO A 62 11.12 7.52 -15.73
C PRO A 62 12.04 6.33 -15.44
N LEU A 63 11.57 5.40 -14.64
CA LEU A 63 12.30 4.20 -14.24
C LEU A 63 11.55 2.95 -14.65
N VAL A 64 12.11 2.15 -15.54
CA VAL A 64 11.54 0.85 -15.93
C VAL A 64 12.24 -0.27 -15.18
N LEU A 65 11.47 -1.12 -14.52
CA LEU A 65 11.93 -2.27 -13.77
C LEU A 65 11.59 -3.57 -14.50
N ILE A 66 12.57 -4.39 -14.76
CA ILE A 66 12.44 -5.71 -15.39
C ILE A 66 12.60 -6.79 -14.33
N ASN A 67 11.64 -7.70 -14.26
CA ASN A 67 11.56 -8.75 -13.24
C ASN A 67 11.73 -8.24 -11.78
N PRO A 68 11.07 -7.11 -11.41
CA PRO A 68 11.28 -6.54 -10.09
C PRO A 68 10.82 -7.50 -8.99
N ARG A 69 11.61 -7.56 -7.91
CA ARG A 69 11.35 -8.33 -6.70
C ARG A 69 11.67 -7.49 -5.47
N VAL A 70 10.74 -7.35 -4.56
CA VAL A 70 11.01 -6.72 -3.27
C VAL A 70 11.89 -7.68 -2.46
N ALA A 71 13.12 -7.26 -2.17
CA ALA A 71 14.10 -8.02 -1.41
C ALA A 71 14.00 -7.72 0.09
N GLU A 72 13.86 -6.43 0.45
CA GLU A 72 13.76 -5.98 1.83
C GLU A 72 12.70 -4.90 1.97
N VAL A 73 12.17 -4.76 3.17
CA VAL A 73 11.21 -3.72 3.54
C VAL A 73 11.56 -3.12 4.90
N SER A 74 11.23 -1.86 5.12
CA SER A 74 11.37 -1.23 6.44
C SER A 74 10.38 -1.82 7.45
N GLU A 75 10.73 -1.76 8.74
CA GLU A 75 9.78 -2.06 9.83
C GLU A 75 8.65 -1.02 9.87
N GLU A 76 8.97 0.23 9.53
CA GLU A 76 8.02 1.33 9.50
C GLU A 76 7.14 1.25 8.26
N SER A 77 5.86 1.54 8.48
CA SER A 77 4.88 1.68 7.41
C SER A 77 4.08 2.97 7.55
N VAL A 78 3.52 3.43 6.44
CA VAL A 78 2.71 4.64 6.36
C VAL A 78 1.33 4.33 5.79
N VAL A 79 0.35 5.17 6.10
CA VAL A 79 -0.95 5.15 5.43
C VAL A 79 -0.92 6.20 4.32
N TYR A 80 -1.06 5.76 3.08
CA TYR A 80 -1.03 6.61 1.89
C TYR A 80 -2.37 6.56 1.15
N VAL A 81 -2.74 7.65 0.47
CA VAL A 81 -3.97 7.73 -0.34
C VAL A 81 -3.62 7.48 -1.79
N GLU A 82 -4.11 6.39 -2.34
CA GLU A 82 -3.80 5.94 -3.70
C GLU A 82 -5.05 5.87 -4.59
N GLN A 83 -4.82 5.94 -5.89
CA GLN A 83 -5.78 5.59 -6.93
C GLN A 83 -5.12 4.64 -7.92
N CYS A 84 -5.91 3.79 -8.57
CA CYS A 84 -5.42 2.86 -9.58
C CYS A 84 -6.13 3.08 -10.92
N LEU A 85 -5.36 3.15 -12.00
CA LEU A 85 -5.87 3.28 -13.37
C LEU A 85 -6.73 2.09 -13.80
N SER A 86 -6.44 0.90 -13.28
CA SER A 86 -7.17 -0.34 -13.57
C SER A 86 -8.47 -0.50 -12.79
N MET A 87 -8.78 0.40 -11.87
CA MET A 87 -10.10 0.40 -11.23
C MET A 87 -11.16 0.92 -12.21
N PRO A 88 -12.34 0.26 -12.30
CA PRO A 88 -13.45 0.77 -13.09
C PRO A 88 -13.78 2.22 -12.75
N LYS A 89 -14.12 3.05 -13.73
CA LYS A 89 -14.40 4.49 -13.51
C LYS A 89 -15.40 4.75 -12.38
N THR A 90 -16.40 3.88 -12.21
CA THR A 90 -17.41 3.95 -11.15
C THR A 90 -16.86 3.62 -9.75
N MET A 91 -15.72 2.93 -9.69
CA MET A 91 -15.06 2.49 -8.44
C MET A 91 -13.69 3.18 -8.23
N ARG A 92 -13.31 4.11 -9.12
CA ARG A 92 -12.04 4.85 -9.04
C ARG A 92 -12.12 5.95 -7.99
N LYS A 93 -12.22 5.52 -6.73
CA LYS A 93 -12.15 6.41 -5.57
C LYS A 93 -10.78 6.28 -4.90
N PRO A 94 -10.29 7.34 -4.25
CA PRO A 94 -9.11 7.25 -3.41
C PRO A 94 -9.26 6.15 -2.34
N VAL A 95 -8.23 5.35 -2.15
CA VAL A 95 -8.18 4.27 -1.16
C VAL A 95 -7.00 4.54 -0.24
N GLN A 96 -7.23 4.53 1.06
CA GLN A 96 -6.14 4.51 2.03
C GLN A 96 -5.53 3.12 2.06
N THR A 97 -4.22 3.04 1.86
CA THR A 97 -3.45 1.79 1.82
C THR A 97 -2.34 1.84 2.85
N VAL A 98 -1.87 0.68 3.29
CA VAL A 98 -0.66 0.55 4.11
C VAL A 98 0.52 0.26 3.20
N ARG A 99 1.56 1.09 3.29
CA ARG A 99 2.79 0.97 2.51
C ARG A 99 4.02 0.99 3.42
N PHE A 100 5.04 0.24 3.05
CA PHE A 100 6.34 0.36 3.72
C PHE A 100 6.96 1.71 3.42
N LYS A 101 7.62 2.30 4.40
CA LYS A 101 8.30 3.60 4.27
C LYS A 101 9.51 3.52 3.34
N THR A 102 10.19 2.37 3.35
CA THR A 102 11.33 2.08 2.47
C THR A 102 11.24 0.65 1.97
N ILE A 103 11.59 0.43 0.70
CA ILE A 103 11.75 -0.90 0.12
C ILE A 103 13.04 -0.99 -0.68
N THR A 104 13.66 -2.17 -0.66
CA THR A 104 14.76 -2.54 -1.55
C THR A 104 14.20 -3.48 -2.62
N VAL A 105 14.41 -3.13 -3.87
CA VAL A 105 13.94 -3.89 -5.03
C VAL A 105 15.14 -4.38 -5.82
N GLU A 106 15.18 -5.68 -6.13
CA GLU A 106 16.09 -6.24 -7.09
C GLU A 106 15.41 -6.39 -8.44
N CYS A 107 16.09 -6.05 -9.52
CA CYS A 107 15.59 -6.18 -10.90
C CYS A 107 16.73 -6.49 -11.87
N ASP A 108 16.39 -7.12 -12.99
CA ASP A 108 17.39 -7.66 -13.91
C ASP A 108 18.19 -6.57 -14.65
N ASN A 109 17.56 -5.45 -14.94
CA ASN A 109 18.15 -4.38 -15.75
C ASN A 109 18.92 -3.32 -14.95
N LEU A 110 18.60 -3.11 -13.66
CA LEU A 110 19.21 -2.06 -12.83
C LEU A 110 19.92 -2.61 -11.59
N GLY A 111 19.84 -3.92 -11.34
CA GLY A 111 20.33 -4.52 -10.11
C GLY A 111 19.47 -4.12 -8.91
N THR A 112 20.10 -3.60 -7.87
CA THR A 112 19.41 -3.19 -6.63
C THR A 112 19.03 -1.72 -6.66
N VAL A 113 17.75 -1.43 -6.43
CA VAL A 113 17.19 -0.08 -6.33
C VAL A 113 16.53 0.09 -4.96
N ILE A 114 16.82 1.18 -4.27
CA ILE A 114 16.21 1.52 -2.98
C ILE A 114 15.23 2.66 -3.19
N PHE A 115 13.97 2.44 -2.81
CA PHE A 115 12.94 3.45 -2.79
C PHE A 115 12.70 3.88 -1.35
N SER A 116 12.85 5.16 -1.07
CA SER A 116 12.73 5.73 0.27
C SER A 116 12.31 7.19 0.19
N PRO A 117 11.77 7.77 1.29
CA PRO A 117 11.52 9.20 1.36
C PRO A 117 12.78 10.02 1.05
N ASP A 118 12.59 11.21 0.48
CA ASP A 118 13.66 12.19 0.32
C ASP A 118 13.99 12.85 1.67
N SER A 119 12.98 13.03 2.52
CA SER A 119 13.18 13.56 3.86
C SER A 119 13.83 12.52 4.77
N LYS A 120 14.91 12.93 5.44
CA LYS A 120 15.56 12.13 6.49
C LYS A 120 14.93 12.35 7.87
N GLU A 121 14.09 13.37 8.00
CA GLU A 121 13.37 13.70 9.22
C GLU A 121 11.91 13.24 9.13
N GLU A 122 11.24 13.17 10.27
CA GLU A 122 9.80 12.95 10.31
C GLU A 122 9.04 14.15 9.71
N TRP A 123 8.01 13.87 8.91
CA TRP A 123 7.13 14.90 8.39
C TRP A 123 6.30 15.52 9.52
N LYS A 124 6.32 16.85 9.61
CA LYS A 124 5.57 17.60 10.63
C LYS A 124 4.13 17.89 10.21
N THR A 125 3.87 17.85 8.91
CA THR A 125 2.55 18.11 8.34
C THR A 125 2.18 17.08 7.27
N SER A 126 0.89 16.94 7.01
CA SER A 126 0.40 16.12 5.89
C SER A 126 0.87 16.66 4.54
N GLU A 127 1.07 17.97 4.41
CA GLU A 127 1.56 18.61 3.20
C GLU A 127 3.01 18.20 2.91
N GLU A 128 3.89 18.23 3.91
CA GLU A 128 5.27 17.73 3.78
C GLU A 128 5.32 16.28 3.36
N PHE A 129 4.44 15.44 3.95
CA PHE A 129 4.35 14.01 3.65
C PHE A 129 3.93 13.74 2.20
N TYR A 130 2.87 14.42 1.71
CA TYR A 130 2.39 14.20 0.36
C TYR A 130 3.22 14.89 -0.73
N ASN A 131 4.06 15.88 -0.36
CA ASN A 131 4.99 16.53 -1.26
C ASN A 131 6.37 15.86 -1.31
N ASP A 132 6.61 14.83 -0.50
CA ASP A 132 7.86 14.04 -0.55
C ASP A 132 7.83 13.13 -1.78
N GLU A 133 8.57 13.51 -2.84
CA GLU A 133 8.62 12.78 -4.11
C GLU A 133 9.24 11.38 -3.93
N GLY A 134 10.23 11.22 -3.04
CA GLY A 134 10.80 9.91 -2.72
C GLY A 134 9.78 8.97 -2.06
N MET A 135 8.94 9.50 -1.15
CA MET A 135 7.85 8.72 -0.57
C MET A 135 6.81 8.35 -1.63
N LEU A 136 6.42 9.29 -2.49
CA LEU A 136 5.50 9.01 -3.59
C LEU A 136 6.07 7.94 -4.53
N GLU A 137 7.35 8.05 -4.91
CA GLU A 137 8.02 7.07 -5.77
C GLU A 137 8.06 5.68 -5.11
N CYS A 138 8.33 5.60 -3.81
CA CYS A 138 8.28 4.36 -3.03
C CYS A 138 6.88 3.73 -3.01
N VAL A 139 5.84 4.53 -2.86
CA VAL A 139 4.44 4.07 -2.92
C VAL A 139 4.10 3.54 -4.31
N VAL A 140 4.47 4.27 -5.36
CA VAL A 140 4.22 3.86 -6.76
C VAL A 140 4.96 2.58 -7.09
N ALA A 141 6.23 2.42 -6.67
CA ALA A 141 6.97 1.18 -6.85
C ALA A 141 6.25 -0.02 -6.22
N GLN A 142 5.79 0.12 -4.98
CA GLN A 142 5.01 -0.92 -4.31
C GLN A 142 3.69 -1.22 -5.02
N HIS A 143 3.01 -0.20 -5.53
CA HIS A 143 1.76 -0.33 -6.28
C HIS A 143 1.94 -1.15 -7.56
N GLU A 144 2.95 -0.80 -8.35
CA GLU A 144 3.20 -1.47 -9.63
C GLU A 144 3.72 -2.91 -9.45
N ILE A 145 4.55 -3.14 -8.42
CA ILE A 145 5.00 -4.50 -8.08
C ILE A 145 3.83 -5.34 -7.54
N ASP A 146 2.92 -4.75 -6.76
CA ASP A 146 1.71 -5.45 -6.32
C ASP A 146 0.88 -5.96 -7.50
N HIS A 147 0.73 -5.18 -8.58
CA HIS A 147 0.06 -5.65 -9.80
C HIS A 147 0.74 -6.88 -10.41
N LEU A 148 2.07 -6.92 -10.40
CA LEU A 148 2.84 -8.07 -10.88
C LEU A 148 2.74 -9.29 -9.95
N GLU A 149 2.45 -9.08 -8.66
CA GLU A 149 2.14 -10.13 -7.68
C GLU A 149 0.65 -10.52 -7.65
N GLY A 150 -0.16 -9.98 -8.55
CA GLY A 150 -1.61 -10.23 -8.59
C GLY A 150 -2.38 -9.57 -7.45
N ARG A 151 -1.85 -8.49 -6.88
CA ARG A 151 -2.48 -7.72 -5.80
C ARG A 151 -3.00 -6.38 -6.31
N LEU A 152 -4.05 -5.91 -5.69
CA LEU A 152 -4.68 -4.62 -6.01
C LEU A 152 -4.63 -3.69 -4.78
N ILE A 153 -4.86 -2.40 -4.98
CA ILE A 153 -4.95 -1.42 -3.88
C ILE A 153 -5.99 -1.81 -2.83
N THR A 154 -7.05 -2.53 -3.22
CA THR A 154 -8.09 -3.03 -2.31
C THR A 154 -7.56 -4.09 -1.34
N ASP A 155 -6.53 -4.84 -1.73
CA ASP A 155 -5.89 -5.87 -0.90
C ASP A 155 -4.91 -5.24 0.13
N ARG A 156 -4.54 -3.97 -0.06
CA ARG A 156 -3.70 -3.15 0.82
C ARG A 156 -4.48 -2.12 1.64
N ARG A 157 -5.81 -2.17 1.59
CA ARG A 157 -6.65 -1.17 2.25
C ARG A 157 -6.34 -1.07 3.73
N TYR A 158 -6.07 0.15 4.18
CA TYR A 158 -6.02 0.47 5.59
C TYR A 158 -7.44 0.36 6.17
N THR A 159 -7.64 -0.59 7.03
CA THR A 159 -8.82 -0.69 7.87
C THR A 159 -8.39 -0.29 9.27
N GLN A 160 -8.78 0.91 9.68
CA GLN A 160 -8.72 1.22 11.10
C GLN A 160 -9.60 0.18 11.79
N THR A 161 -8.97 -0.76 12.47
CA THR A 161 -9.68 -1.63 13.40
C THR A 161 -10.11 -0.70 14.53
N ILE A 162 -11.29 -0.09 14.35
CA ILE A 162 -11.98 0.43 15.51
C ILE A 162 -12.25 -0.83 16.32
N THR A 163 -11.40 -1.11 17.28
CA THR A 163 -11.77 -1.91 18.44
C THR A 163 -12.94 -1.15 19.05
N ARG A 164 -14.14 -1.41 18.52
CA ARG A 164 -15.35 -1.15 19.28
C ARG A 164 -15.13 -1.97 20.52
N GLY A 165 -14.79 -1.31 21.62
CA GLY A 165 -14.62 -1.96 22.89
C GLY A 165 -15.82 -2.87 23.05
N LYS A 166 -15.57 -4.14 23.42
CA LYS A 166 -16.61 -5.15 23.57
C LYS A 166 -17.81 -4.46 24.22
N LYS A 167 -18.94 -4.37 23.51
CA LYS A 167 -20.15 -3.77 24.07
C LYS A 167 -20.70 -4.75 25.09
N TYR A 168 -20.44 -4.46 26.34
CA TYR A 168 -20.97 -5.21 27.46
C TYR A 168 -22.44 -4.86 27.67
N GLY A 169 -23.27 -5.86 27.89
CA GLY A 169 -24.65 -5.65 28.33
C GLY A 169 -24.70 -5.02 29.73
N ARG A 170 -25.65 -4.11 30.01
CA ARG A 170 -25.74 -3.38 31.30
C ARG A 170 -25.63 -4.30 32.55
N ASN A 171 -26.09 -5.52 32.43
CA ASN A 171 -26.07 -6.51 33.51
C ASN A 171 -24.95 -7.58 33.36
N GLU A 172 -24.18 -7.51 32.27
CA GLU A 172 -23.00 -8.37 32.07
C GLU A 172 -21.97 -8.08 33.16
N ARG A 173 -21.35 -9.13 33.70
CA ARG A 173 -20.30 -8.96 34.70
C ARG A 173 -18.94 -8.89 34.02
N VAL A 174 -18.16 -7.91 34.43
CA VAL A 174 -16.81 -7.61 33.90
C VAL A 174 -15.82 -7.53 35.06
N MET A 175 -14.59 -7.94 34.79
CA MET A 175 -13.45 -7.71 35.68
C MET A 175 -12.94 -6.29 35.40
N VAL A 176 -12.84 -5.47 36.44
CA VAL A 176 -12.41 -4.07 36.33
C VAL A 176 -11.16 -3.88 37.20
N LYS A 177 -10.14 -3.31 36.61
CA LYS A 177 -8.97 -2.78 37.33
C LYS A 177 -9.26 -1.33 37.67
N LEU A 178 -9.30 -1.00 38.95
CA LEU A 178 -9.54 0.34 39.45
C LEU A 178 -8.27 1.21 39.37
N ALA A 179 -8.42 2.52 39.49
CA ALA A 179 -7.31 3.47 39.44
C ALA A 179 -6.26 3.26 40.54
N ASP A 180 -6.63 2.64 41.66
CA ASP A 180 -5.74 2.26 42.77
C ASP A 180 -4.98 0.93 42.50
N GLY A 181 -5.21 0.31 41.36
CA GLY A 181 -4.61 -0.97 40.94
C GLY A 181 -5.35 -2.22 41.45
N SER A 182 -6.37 -2.09 42.27
CA SER A 182 -7.21 -3.20 42.73
C SER A 182 -8.10 -3.71 41.58
N THR A 183 -8.56 -4.97 41.69
CA THR A 183 -9.46 -5.56 40.69
C THR A 183 -10.77 -6.00 41.31
N GLU A 184 -11.87 -5.65 40.69
CA GLU A 184 -13.21 -6.02 41.13
C GLU A 184 -14.03 -6.67 39.99
N PHE A 185 -14.86 -7.64 40.34
CA PHE A 185 -15.78 -8.28 39.42
C PHE A 185 -17.19 -7.71 39.63
N MET A 186 -17.64 -6.87 38.73
CA MET A 186 -18.90 -6.12 38.88
C MET A 186 -19.74 -6.11 37.61
N LYS A 187 -21.01 -5.67 37.74
CA LYS A 187 -21.87 -5.47 36.57
C LYS A 187 -21.38 -4.26 35.76
N TYR A 188 -21.41 -4.35 34.42
CA TYR A 188 -20.92 -3.29 33.52
C TYR A 188 -21.56 -1.92 33.84
N LYS A 189 -22.84 -1.86 34.18
CA LYS A 189 -23.49 -0.60 34.60
C LYS A 189 -22.84 0.10 35.78
N LYS A 190 -22.09 -0.64 36.62
CA LYS A 190 -21.32 -0.07 37.74
C LYS A 190 -19.88 0.25 37.32
N ALA A 191 -19.34 -0.48 36.37
CA ALA A 191 -18.02 -0.28 35.81
C ALA A 191 -17.94 0.95 34.87
N GLU A 192 -18.99 1.16 34.08
CA GLU A 192 -19.05 2.23 33.04
C GLU A 192 -18.69 3.62 33.56
N PRO A 193 -19.22 4.10 34.72
CA PRO A 193 -18.82 5.39 35.29
C PRO A 193 -17.37 5.43 35.76
N LEU A 194 -16.78 4.28 36.13
CA LEU A 194 -15.42 4.19 36.65
C LEU A 194 -14.37 4.28 35.54
N LEU A 195 -14.77 3.93 34.28
CA LEU A 195 -13.88 4.02 33.12
C LEU A 195 -13.44 5.47 32.86
N SER A 196 -14.35 6.44 33.08
CA SER A 196 -14.01 7.86 32.97
C SER A 196 -13.09 8.36 34.10
N GLN A 197 -12.90 7.56 35.14
CA GLN A 197 -12.05 7.83 36.32
C GLN A 197 -10.73 7.06 36.27
N GLY A 198 -10.40 6.46 35.13
CA GLY A 198 -9.13 5.75 34.91
C GLY A 198 -9.17 4.25 35.25
N ALA A 199 -10.36 3.67 35.43
CA ALA A 199 -10.48 2.21 35.52
C ALA A 199 -10.44 1.56 34.11
N GLU A 200 -10.00 0.30 34.04
CA GLU A 200 -9.89 -0.49 32.81
C GLU A 200 -10.67 -1.80 32.96
N ILE A 201 -11.34 -2.25 31.89
CA ILE A 201 -11.91 -3.58 31.84
C ILE A 201 -10.84 -4.55 31.33
N LEU A 202 -10.62 -5.64 32.09
CA LEU A 202 -9.62 -6.67 31.80
C LEU A 202 -10.17 -7.76 30.86
#